data_b8f266c204727017f29360278e45784e
#
_entry.id   b8f266c204727017f29360278e45784e
#
_cell.length_a   1.000
_cell.length_b   1.000
_cell.length_c   1.000
_cell.angle_alpha   90.00
_cell.angle_beta   90.00
_cell.angle_gamma   90.00
#
_symmetry.space_group_name_H-M   'P 1'
#
loop_
_entity.id
_entity.type
_entity.pdbx_description
1 polymer ?
#
loop_
_entity_poly.entity_id
_entity_poly.type
_entity_poly.pdbx_seq_one_letter_code
_entity_poly.pdbx_strand_id
1 'polypeptide(L)'
;IAFEMETINYGEVVKGVDSGVREFVFTNTGDAPLVIKDVKSSCGCTVPEWPKTPIEPGKSDKIVVKYNMNPGAISKTITVETNAVNKPNGIVPLRIKGNVVLKSENNMSK
;
A
#
# COMPACT_ATOMS: atom_id res chain seq x y z
N ILE A 1 -0.30 -11.75 11.26
CA ILE A 1 -0.22 -11.23 9.90
C ILE A 1 1.23 -10.99 9.52
N ALA A 2 1.61 -11.36 8.35
CA ALA A 2 2.95 -11.13 7.82
C ALA A 2 2.84 -10.55 6.42
N PHE A 3 3.43 -9.38 6.22
CA PHE A 3 3.50 -8.73 4.91
C PHE A 3 4.79 -9.13 4.21
N GLU A 4 4.72 -9.36 2.91
CA GLU A 4 5.92 -9.62 2.12
C GLU A 4 6.84 -8.41 2.14
N MET A 5 6.26 -7.21 2.08
CA MET A 5 6.98 -5.96 2.18
C MET A 5 6.09 -4.96 2.91
N GLU A 6 6.69 -4.21 3.84
CA GLU A 6 5.95 -3.15 4.55
C GLU A 6 6.25 -1.78 3.95
N THR A 7 7.22 -1.70 3.06
CA THR A 7 7.54 -0.48 2.33
C THR A 7 7.65 -0.83 0.85
N ILE A 8 6.96 -0.08 0.01
CA ILE A 8 7.09 -0.20 -1.44
C ILE A 8 7.75 1.06 -1.96
N ASN A 9 8.85 0.88 -2.67
CA ASN A 9 9.55 1.98 -3.33
C ASN A 9 9.13 1.99 -4.79
N TYR A 10 8.38 3.03 -5.18
CA TYR A 10 7.96 3.21 -6.57
C TYR A 10 9.16 3.50 -7.48
N GLY A 11 10.27 3.97 -6.90
CA GLY A 11 11.36 4.47 -7.70
C GLY A 11 10.96 5.76 -8.39
N GLU A 12 11.53 6.00 -9.55
CA GLU A 12 11.12 7.13 -10.38
C GLU A 12 10.03 6.66 -11.33
N VAL A 13 8.86 7.27 -11.25
CA VAL A 13 7.71 6.91 -12.08
C VAL A 13 7.20 8.13 -12.81
N VAL A 14 6.58 7.90 -13.96
CA VAL A 14 6.17 8.97 -14.87
C VAL A 14 4.65 9.11 -14.82
N LYS A 15 4.19 10.32 -14.51
CA LYS A 15 2.76 10.63 -14.49
C LYS A 15 2.17 10.45 -15.90
N GLY A 16 1.06 9.73 -15.97
CA GLY A 16 0.42 9.44 -17.25
C GLY A 16 0.90 8.14 -17.87
N VAL A 17 1.96 7.53 -17.31
CA VAL A 17 2.48 6.24 -17.75
C VAL A 17 2.24 5.20 -16.67
N ASP A 18 2.64 5.48 -15.43
CA ASP A 18 2.40 4.58 -14.31
C ASP A 18 1.02 4.88 -13.73
N SER A 19 0.26 3.85 -13.43
CA SER A 19 -1.08 4.00 -12.86
C SER A 19 -1.06 4.42 -11.40
N GLY A 20 0.08 4.26 -10.73
CA GLY A 20 0.19 4.53 -9.31
C GLY A 20 -0.32 3.41 -8.42
N VAL A 21 -0.75 2.30 -9.01
CA VAL A 21 -1.32 1.18 -8.25
C VAL A 21 -0.21 0.23 -7.81
N ARG A 22 -0.23 -0.12 -6.52
CA ARG A 22 0.68 -1.13 -5.96
C ARG A 22 -0.09 -2.02 -5.00
N GLU A 23 0.47 -3.19 -4.71
CA GLU A 23 -0.16 -4.17 -3.84
C GLU A 23 0.78 -4.54 -2.70
N PHE A 24 0.23 -4.57 -1.49
CA PHE A 24 0.91 -5.10 -0.32
C PHE A 24 0.32 -6.47 -0.04
N VAL A 25 1.08 -7.52 -0.32
CA VAL A 25 0.63 -8.90 -0.13
C VAL A 25 0.91 -9.32 1.31
N PHE A 26 -0.06 -9.97 1.94
CA PHE A 26 0.08 -10.44 3.31
C PHE A 26 -0.47 -11.86 3.44
N THR A 27 -0.04 -12.53 4.50
CA THR A 27 -0.50 -13.88 4.84
C THR A 27 -0.98 -13.90 6.27
N ASN A 28 -2.08 -14.61 6.52
CA ASN A 28 -2.52 -14.86 7.88
C ASN A 28 -1.64 -15.97 8.46
N THR A 29 -0.70 -15.57 9.32
CA THR A 29 0.22 -16.50 9.96
C THR A 29 -0.27 -16.99 11.31
N GLY A 30 -1.46 -16.53 11.74
CA GLY A 30 -2.07 -16.98 12.98
C GLY A 30 -2.88 -18.24 12.80
N ASP A 31 -3.60 -18.62 13.85
CA ASP A 31 -4.42 -19.82 13.85
C ASP A 31 -5.92 -19.50 13.94
N ALA A 32 -6.29 -18.24 13.78
CA ALA A 32 -7.67 -17.77 13.77
C ALA A 32 -7.90 -16.87 12.57
N PRO A 33 -9.14 -16.68 12.13
CA PRO A 33 -9.43 -15.81 10.98
C PRO A 33 -8.93 -14.39 11.22
N LEU A 34 -8.30 -13.82 10.20
CA LEU A 34 -7.74 -12.47 10.24
C LEU A 34 -8.75 -11.50 9.63
N VAL A 35 -9.08 -10.45 10.38
CA VAL A 35 -9.99 -9.41 9.90
C VAL A 35 -9.22 -8.10 9.74
N ILE A 36 -9.30 -7.53 8.55
CA ILE A 36 -8.81 -6.18 8.29
C ILE A 36 -9.96 -5.24 8.65
N LYS A 37 -9.78 -4.47 9.73
CA LYS A 37 -10.85 -3.61 10.24
C LYS A 37 -10.97 -2.31 9.48
N ASP A 38 -9.83 -1.74 9.10
CA ASP A 38 -9.79 -0.47 8.40
C ASP A 38 -8.40 -0.25 7.83
N VAL A 39 -8.31 0.57 6.80
CA VAL A 39 -7.03 0.97 6.22
C VAL A 39 -7.12 2.46 5.96
N LYS A 40 -6.19 3.21 6.57
CA LYS A 40 -6.20 4.67 6.50
C LYS A 40 -4.93 5.17 5.85
N SER A 41 -5.08 6.18 5.01
CA SER A 41 -3.96 6.83 4.37
C SER A 41 -3.64 8.14 5.10
N SER A 42 -2.37 8.55 5.09
CA SER A 42 -1.95 9.80 5.70
C SER A 42 -2.44 11.03 4.93
N CYS A 43 -2.93 10.84 3.70
CA CYS A 43 -3.56 11.91 2.93
C CYS A 43 -4.57 11.31 1.95
N GLY A 44 -5.44 12.17 1.38
CA GLY A 44 -6.42 11.75 0.39
C GLY A 44 -5.81 11.44 -0.97
N CYS A 45 -4.50 11.59 -1.13
CA CYS A 45 -3.80 11.31 -2.38
C CYS A 45 -3.57 9.82 -2.62
N THR A 46 -3.86 8.99 -1.62
CA THR A 46 -3.71 7.54 -1.70
C THR A 46 -5.04 6.91 -1.33
N VAL A 47 -5.54 6.04 -2.20
CA VAL A 47 -6.81 5.35 -1.98
C VAL A 47 -6.54 3.86 -1.78
N PRO A 48 -6.73 3.33 -0.56
CA PRO A 48 -6.52 1.91 -0.30
C PRO A 48 -7.80 1.10 -0.51
N GLU A 49 -7.62 -0.14 -0.95
CA GLU A 49 -8.69 -1.13 -1.00
C GLU A 49 -8.19 -2.41 -0.34
N TRP A 50 -9.07 -3.09 0.37
CA TRP A 50 -8.69 -4.28 1.12
C TRP A 50 -9.84 -5.28 1.18
N PRO A 51 -9.53 -6.57 1.48
CA PRO A 51 -10.58 -7.57 1.57
C PRO A 51 -11.50 -7.29 2.75
N LYS A 52 -12.79 -7.43 2.53
CA LYS A 52 -13.82 -7.16 3.54
C LYS A 52 -14.25 -8.41 4.27
N THR A 53 -13.81 -9.59 3.79
CA THR A 53 -14.14 -10.87 4.44
C THR A 53 -12.92 -11.36 5.21
N PRO A 54 -13.12 -12.19 6.26
CA PRO A 54 -11.98 -12.73 7.02
C PRO A 54 -11.08 -13.59 6.16
N ILE A 55 -9.76 -13.50 6.44
CA ILE A 55 -8.75 -14.31 5.74
C ILE A 55 -8.42 -15.49 6.65
N GLU A 56 -8.64 -16.71 6.16
CA GLU A 56 -8.45 -17.91 6.95
C GLU A 56 -6.96 -18.17 7.22
N PRO A 57 -6.64 -18.93 8.29
CA PRO A 57 -5.25 -19.23 8.61
C PRO A 57 -4.52 -19.85 7.44
N GLY A 58 -3.29 -19.39 7.18
CA GLY A 58 -2.47 -19.87 6.09
C GLY A 58 -2.79 -19.28 4.73
N LYS A 59 -3.85 -18.51 4.62
CA LYS A 59 -4.24 -17.87 3.36
C LYS A 59 -3.62 -16.51 3.22
N SER A 60 -3.47 -16.08 1.97
CA SER A 60 -2.90 -14.78 1.63
C SER A 60 -3.92 -13.93 0.91
N ASP A 61 -3.76 -12.62 1.02
CA ASP A 61 -4.54 -11.65 0.27
C ASP A 61 -3.68 -10.39 0.14
N LYS A 62 -4.27 -9.31 -0.31
CA LYS A 62 -3.51 -8.10 -0.58
C LYS A 62 -4.30 -6.85 -0.23
N ILE A 63 -3.55 -5.80 0.07
CA ILE A 63 -4.09 -4.45 0.19
C ILE A 63 -3.61 -3.70 -1.03
N VAL A 64 -4.54 -3.19 -1.83
CA VAL A 64 -4.23 -2.47 -3.06
C VAL A 64 -4.26 -0.99 -2.74
N VAL A 65 -3.20 -0.27 -3.09
CA VAL A 65 -3.14 1.17 -2.89
C VAL A 65 -2.95 1.85 -4.24
N LYS A 66 -3.63 2.95 -4.42
CA LYS A 66 -3.49 3.76 -5.63
C LYS A 66 -3.07 5.16 -5.23
N TYR A 67 -1.86 5.55 -5.65
CA TYR A 67 -1.35 6.89 -5.44
C TYR A 67 -1.81 7.77 -6.61
N ASN A 68 -2.18 9.02 -6.33
CA ASN A 68 -2.73 9.92 -7.35
C ASN A 68 -1.69 10.50 -8.28
N MET A 69 -0.42 10.12 -8.10
CA MET A 69 0.68 10.54 -8.98
C MET A 69 0.92 12.04 -8.98
N ASN A 70 0.79 12.67 -7.82
CA ASN A 70 1.21 14.06 -7.68
C ASN A 70 2.72 14.16 -7.98
N PRO A 71 3.14 15.10 -8.83
CA PRO A 71 4.56 15.27 -9.13
C PRO A 71 5.38 15.55 -7.88
N GLY A 72 6.57 14.98 -7.83
CA GLY A 72 7.49 15.16 -6.72
C GLY A 72 7.64 13.90 -5.89
N ALA A 73 8.21 14.06 -4.70
CA ALA A 73 8.51 12.94 -3.83
C ALA A 73 7.25 12.27 -3.31
N ILE A 74 7.27 10.94 -3.29
CA ILE A 74 6.23 10.12 -2.66
C ILE A 74 6.75 9.76 -1.27
N SER A 75 5.97 10.07 -0.24
CA SER A 75 6.29 9.68 1.13
C SER A 75 4.99 9.65 1.93
N LYS A 76 4.32 8.49 1.89
CA LYS A 76 3.00 8.34 2.52
C LYS A 76 2.98 7.09 3.38
N THR A 77 2.18 7.13 4.43
CA THR A 77 1.96 6.01 5.34
C THR A 77 0.52 5.54 5.20
N ILE A 78 0.37 4.24 5.09
CA ILE A 78 -0.94 3.59 5.06
C ILE A 78 -1.03 2.75 6.34
N THR A 79 -1.97 3.07 7.20
CA THR A 79 -2.13 2.38 8.47
C THR A 79 -3.20 1.31 8.34
N VAL A 80 -2.82 0.05 8.57
CA VAL A 80 -3.72 -1.10 8.48
C VAL A 80 -4.13 -1.49 9.89
N GLU A 81 -5.43 -1.53 10.16
CA GLU A 81 -5.97 -1.91 11.46
C GLU A 81 -6.58 -3.31 11.34
N THR A 82 -6.08 -4.23 12.16
CA THR A 82 -6.46 -5.63 12.09
C THR A 82 -6.72 -6.18 13.49
N ASN A 83 -7.15 -7.46 13.54
CA ASN A 83 -7.24 -8.19 14.79
C ASN A 83 -6.01 -9.07 15.04
N ALA A 84 -4.92 -8.87 14.31
CA ALA A 84 -3.72 -9.69 14.43
C ALA A 84 -3.07 -9.49 15.79
N VAL A 85 -2.67 -10.61 16.43
CA VAL A 85 -2.09 -10.56 17.78
C VAL A 85 -0.58 -10.37 17.76
N ASN A 86 0.07 -10.57 16.63
CA ASN A 86 1.53 -10.39 16.52
C ASN A 86 1.94 -8.96 16.18
N LYS A 87 1.00 -8.02 16.16
CA LYS A 87 1.28 -6.60 15.93
C LYS A 87 0.67 -5.78 17.06
N PRO A 88 1.33 -4.72 17.52
CA PRO A 88 0.79 -3.90 18.60
C PRO A 88 -0.60 -3.37 18.24
N ASN A 89 -1.59 -3.71 19.05
CA ASN A 89 -2.99 -3.32 18.83
C ASN A 89 -3.53 -3.72 17.46
N GLY A 90 -2.88 -4.69 16.78
CA GLY A 90 -3.28 -5.11 15.45
C GLY A 90 -2.95 -4.11 14.35
N ILE A 91 -2.11 -3.12 14.64
CA ILE A 91 -1.84 -2.03 13.71
C ILE A 91 -0.54 -2.26 12.97
N VAL A 92 -0.59 -2.13 11.63
CA VAL A 92 0.59 -2.27 10.78
C VAL A 92 0.72 -1.01 9.94
N PRO A 93 1.81 -0.24 10.12
CA PRO A 93 2.06 0.90 9.25
C PRO A 93 2.78 0.43 7.99
N LEU A 94 2.20 0.72 6.83
CA LEU A 94 2.82 0.46 5.53
C LEU A 94 3.25 1.78 4.94
N ARG A 95 4.29 1.76 4.12
CA ARG A 95 4.83 2.98 3.54
C ARG A 95 4.97 2.85 2.03
N ILE A 96 4.73 3.95 1.34
CA ILE A 96 5.09 4.07 -0.07
C ILE A 96 6.05 5.26 -0.20
N LYS A 97 7.04 5.10 -1.07
CA LYS A 97 8.02 6.14 -1.34
C LYS A 97 8.45 6.09 -2.80
N GLY A 98 9.07 7.16 -3.25
CA GLY A 98 9.51 7.25 -4.64
C GLY A 98 9.49 8.69 -5.11
N ASN A 99 9.46 8.86 -6.43
CA ASN A 99 9.44 10.18 -7.04
C ASN A 99 8.65 10.14 -8.34
N VAL A 100 7.73 11.09 -8.50
CA VAL A 100 6.91 11.20 -9.69
C VAL A 100 7.43 12.34 -10.56
N VAL A 101 7.71 12.04 -11.82
CA VAL A 101 8.15 13.03 -12.78
C VAL A 101 7.08 13.21 -13.86
N LEU A 102 7.11 14.35 -14.53
CA LEU A 102 6.15 14.68 -15.56
C LEU A 102 6.62 14.15 -16.91
N LYS A 103 5.68 13.52 -17.63
CA LYS A 103 5.99 12.96 -18.95
C LYS A 103 6.40 14.02 -19.94
N SER A 104 5.83 15.21 -19.84
CA SER A 104 6.13 16.29 -20.77
C SER A 104 7.59 16.69 -20.74
N GLU A 105 8.28 16.46 -19.64
CA GLU A 105 9.69 16.78 -19.54
C GLU A 105 10.53 15.92 -20.45
N ASN A 106 10.10 14.67 -20.65
CA ASN A 106 10.82 13.76 -21.53
C ASN A 106 10.75 14.21 -22.97
N ASN A 107 9.63 14.78 -23.35
CA ASN A 107 9.45 15.25 -24.72
C ASN A 107 10.26 16.49 -24.99
N MET A 108 10.44 17.31 -23.98
CA MET A 108 11.15 18.56 -24.15
C MET A 108 12.63 18.40 -24.29
N SER A 109 13.14 17.24 -23.96
CA SER A 109 14.56 16.98 -24.06
C SER A 109 15.03 16.77 -25.50
N LYS A 110 14.13 16.74 -26.42
CA LYS A 110 14.46 16.49 -27.83
C LYS A 110 15.11 17.66 -28.52
#